data_675bc4feda6fdce653227301e8bb39cd
#
_entry.id   675bc4feda6fdce653227301e8bb39cd
#
_cell.length_a   1.000
_cell.length_b   1.000
_cell.length_c   1.000
_cell.angle_alpha   90.00
_cell.angle_beta   90.00
_cell.angle_gamma   90.00
#
_symmetry.space_group_name_H-M   'P 1'
#
loop_
_entity.id
_entity.type
_entity.pdbx_description
1 polymer ?
#
loop_
_entity_poly.entity_id
_entity_poly.type
_entity_poly.pdbx_seq_one_letter_code
_entity_poly.pdbx_strand_id
1 'polypeptide(L)'
;LQAFMVYMIMIIYAVSMAASLFVMLPKAEISAKRINEVLDLVPMIKETEHPITPDADRRSELEFDCVSFSYPGADSPILSRISFKTMPGETTAVIGSTGSGKSTLVNLIPRFYDVSGGRILIDGVDIKNMSMRTLHEKIGFIPQSAFLFSGTVADNLRMGKPDATEEEMWEALETAQAADFVRTMPDGLDSELSQNGKNLSGGQRQRLAIARVLIRKAEIYVFDDSFSALDFSTDAKLRKALRERMPDITKIIVAQRVGTIIDASRIIVLDEGKVAGIGTHRELLENCTVYREIAQSQLSKEELA
;
A
#
# COMPACT_ATOMS: atom_id res chain seq x y z
N LEU A 1 68.42 -6.65 36.62
CA LEU A 1 67.16 -6.18 37.24
C LEU A 1 66.22 -5.60 36.16
N GLN A 2 66.67 -4.71 35.27
CA GLN A 2 65.81 -4.11 34.20
C GLN A 2 65.21 -5.14 33.26
N ALA A 3 65.97 -6.10 32.73
CA ALA A 3 65.47 -7.14 31.86
C ALA A 3 64.36 -7.98 32.51
N PHE A 4 64.47 -8.29 33.78
CA PHE A 4 63.46 -9.03 34.53
C PHE A 4 62.13 -8.24 34.66
N MET A 5 62.22 -6.93 34.94
CA MET A 5 61.04 -6.07 34.99
C MET A 5 60.33 -5.99 33.64
N VAL A 6 61.08 -5.89 32.53
CA VAL A 6 60.50 -5.88 31.18
C VAL A 6 59.75 -7.19 30.85
N TYR A 7 60.38 -8.34 31.19
CA TYR A 7 59.69 -9.64 30.98
C TYR A 7 58.43 -9.79 31.83
N MET A 8 58.42 -9.33 33.08
CA MET A 8 57.24 -9.33 33.95
C MET A 8 56.12 -8.52 33.36
N ILE A 9 56.41 -7.33 32.83
CA ILE A 9 55.38 -6.47 32.13
C ILE A 9 54.86 -7.16 30.89
N MET A 10 55.73 -7.76 30.08
CA MET A 10 55.32 -8.49 28.88
C MET A 10 54.41 -9.67 29.21
N ILE A 11 54.70 -10.44 30.27
CA ILE A 11 53.85 -11.56 30.69
C ILE A 11 52.48 -11.06 31.14
N ILE A 12 52.43 -10.01 31.96
CA ILE A 12 51.15 -9.41 32.42
C ILE A 12 50.32 -8.93 31.23
N TYR A 13 50.98 -8.27 30.28
CA TYR A 13 50.30 -7.80 29.05
C TYR A 13 49.77 -8.97 28.20
N ALA A 14 50.57 -10.02 28.02
CA ALA A 14 50.14 -11.20 27.26
C ALA A 14 48.95 -11.93 27.92
N VAL A 15 48.96 -12.08 29.25
CA VAL A 15 47.87 -12.67 30.03
C VAL A 15 46.62 -11.80 29.94
N SER A 16 46.76 -10.48 30.07
CA SER A 16 45.64 -9.54 29.94
C SER A 16 45.03 -9.57 28.54
N MET A 17 45.85 -9.66 27.50
CA MET A 17 45.42 -9.79 26.12
C MET A 17 44.67 -11.11 25.87
N ALA A 18 45.20 -12.22 26.40
CA ALA A 18 44.53 -13.52 26.32
C ALA A 18 43.16 -13.49 27.04
N ALA A 19 43.08 -12.90 28.23
CA ALA A 19 41.85 -12.76 28.98
C ALA A 19 40.79 -11.93 28.21
N SER A 20 41.23 -10.86 27.52
CA SER A 20 40.32 -10.04 26.71
C SER A 20 39.72 -10.80 25.50
N LEU A 21 40.49 -11.72 24.90
CA LEU A 21 39.99 -12.57 23.81
C LEU A 21 38.85 -13.50 24.26
N PHE A 22 38.94 -14.06 25.49
CA PHE A 22 37.86 -14.89 26.02
C PHE A 22 36.54 -14.13 26.20
N VAL A 23 36.58 -12.82 26.39
CA VAL A 23 35.40 -11.96 26.49
C VAL A 23 34.91 -11.52 25.10
N MET A 24 35.83 -11.26 24.17
CA MET A 24 35.49 -10.77 22.83
C MET A 24 34.96 -11.87 21.91
N LEU A 25 35.53 -13.08 21.95
CA LEU A 25 35.14 -14.17 21.04
C LEU A 25 33.65 -14.52 21.11
N PRO A 26 33.03 -14.75 22.29
CA PRO A 26 31.59 -15.02 22.35
C PRO A 26 30.72 -13.88 21.86
N LYS A 27 31.13 -12.62 22.08
CA LYS A 27 30.42 -11.45 21.57
C LYS A 27 30.48 -11.37 20.04
N ALA A 28 31.67 -11.64 19.47
CA ALA A 28 31.84 -11.67 18.02
C ALA A 28 31.05 -12.82 17.38
N GLU A 29 31.02 -13.99 17.99
CA GLU A 29 30.24 -15.14 17.54
C GLU A 29 28.74 -14.84 17.53
N ILE A 30 28.20 -14.27 18.60
CA ILE A 30 26.79 -13.87 18.69
C ILE A 30 26.44 -12.80 17.63
N SER A 31 27.35 -11.83 17.44
CA SER A 31 27.15 -10.78 16.43
C SER A 31 27.18 -11.34 15.02
N ALA A 32 28.13 -12.21 14.72
CA ALA A 32 28.25 -12.90 13.45
C ALA A 32 26.99 -13.76 13.17
N LYS A 33 26.50 -14.50 14.18
CA LYS A 33 25.27 -15.29 14.05
C LYS A 33 24.07 -14.42 13.69
N ARG A 34 23.86 -13.30 14.38
CA ARG A 34 22.76 -12.36 14.09
C ARG A 34 22.85 -11.75 12.70
N ILE A 35 24.08 -11.44 12.24
CA ILE A 35 24.28 -10.94 10.87
C ILE A 35 23.95 -12.02 9.87
N ASN A 36 24.43 -13.25 10.06
CA ASN A 36 24.14 -14.36 9.17
C ASN A 36 22.64 -14.71 9.14
N GLU A 37 21.95 -14.67 10.28
CA GLU A 37 20.48 -14.85 10.32
C GLU A 37 19.75 -13.88 9.37
N VAL A 38 20.23 -12.66 9.21
CA VAL A 38 19.65 -11.68 8.27
C VAL A 38 20.11 -11.93 6.84
N LEU A 39 21.39 -12.27 6.63
CA LEU A 39 21.94 -12.53 5.29
C LEU A 39 21.39 -13.82 4.67
N ASP A 40 21.06 -14.81 5.49
CA ASP A 40 20.52 -16.09 5.06
C ASP A 40 18.99 -16.04 4.79
N LEU A 41 18.33 -14.88 5.07
CA LEU A 41 16.91 -14.70 4.75
C LEU A 41 16.70 -14.75 3.23
N VAL A 42 15.95 -15.73 2.80
CA VAL A 42 15.51 -15.84 1.40
C VAL A 42 14.16 -15.13 1.26
N PRO A 43 14.01 -14.18 0.34
CA PRO A 43 12.73 -13.55 0.06
C PRO A 43 11.66 -14.60 -0.27
N MET A 44 10.50 -14.49 0.36
CA MET A 44 9.38 -15.44 0.13
C MET A 44 8.80 -15.28 -1.26
N ILE A 45 8.79 -14.04 -1.80
CA ILE A 45 8.35 -13.75 -3.15
C ILE A 45 9.54 -13.89 -4.08
N LYS A 46 9.44 -14.83 -5.02
CA LYS A 46 10.45 -15.06 -6.04
C LYS A 46 9.96 -14.53 -7.38
N GLU A 47 10.84 -13.85 -8.10
CA GLU A 47 10.56 -13.43 -9.44
C GLU A 47 10.57 -14.65 -10.37
N THR A 48 9.69 -14.65 -11.39
CA THR A 48 9.66 -15.72 -12.39
C THR A 48 10.83 -15.56 -13.35
N GLU A 49 11.43 -16.69 -13.77
CA GLU A 49 12.53 -16.69 -14.76
C GLU A 49 12.03 -16.33 -16.16
N HIS A 50 10.75 -16.57 -16.44
CA HIS A 50 10.13 -16.29 -17.74
C HIS A 50 8.87 -15.42 -17.54
N PRO A 51 9.05 -14.09 -17.35
CA PRO A 51 7.94 -13.18 -17.13
C PRO A 51 7.07 -13.03 -18.38
N ILE A 52 5.75 -13.10 -18.17
CA ILE A 52 4.75 -12.86 -19.20
C ILE A 52 4.36 -11.39 -19.15
N THR A 53 4.40 -10.73 -20.30
CA THR A 53 3.88 -9.36 -20.45
C THR A 53 2.41 -9.45 -20.90
N PRO A 54 1.48 -8.75 -20.23
CA PRO A 54 0.10 -8.68 -20.66
C PRO A 54 -0.06 -8.10 -22.05
N ASP A 55 -1.13 -8.52 -22.75
CA ASP A 55 -1.50 -7.99 -24.06
C ASP A 55 -1.83 -6.49 -23.95
N ALA A 56 -1.32 -5.69 -24.89
CA ALA A 56 -1.54 -4.26 -24.95
C ALA A 56 -3.03 -3.88 -25.19
N ASP A 57 -3.82 -4.79 -25.75
CA ASP A 57 -5.25 -4.58 -26.00
C ASP A 57 -6.12 -4.75 -24.73
N ARG A 58 -5.57 -5.37 -23.69
CA ARG A 58 -6.20 -5.48 -22.38
C ARG A 58 -5.51 -4.55 -21.40
N ARG A 59 -6.23 -3.58 -20.87
CA ARG A 59 -5.67 -2.64 -19.90
C ARG A 59 -6.61 -2.45 -18.72
N SER A 60 -6.05 -2.35 -17.54
CA SER A 60 -6.77 -2.01 -16.32
C SER A 60 -7.80 -3.06 -15.84
N GLU A 61 -7.71 -4.31 -16.31
CA GLU A 61 -8.57 -5.40 -15.85
C GLU A 61 -7.94 -6.07 -14.61
N LEU A 62 -8.71 -6.24 -13.54
CA LEU A 62 -8.29 -6.96 -12.34
C LEU A 62 -9.29 -8.07 -12.01
N GLU A 63 -8.80 -9.30 -11.82
CA GLU A 63 -9.62 -10.45 -11.48
C GLU A 63 -9.02 -11.24 -10.30
N PHE A 64 -9.86 -11.54 -9.32
CA PHE A 64 -9.60 -12.51 -8.24
C PHE A 64 -10.35 -13.79 -8.57
N ASP A 65 -9.62 -14.89 -8.74
CA ASP A 65 -10.17 -16.20 -9.07
C ASP A 65 -9.94 -17.16 -7.90
N CYS A 66 -10.98 -17.38 -7.09
CA CYS A 66 -10.99 -18.26 -5.92
C CYS A 66 -9.83 -18.04 -4.93
N VAL A 67 -9.44 -16.78 -4.71
CA VAL A 67 -8.28 -16.41 -3.90
C VAL A 67 -8.50 -16.76 -2.44
N SER A 68 -7.54 -17.50 -1.87
CA SER A 68 -7.42 -17.75 -0.44
C SER A 68 -6.05 -17.32 0.04
N PHE A 69 -5.97 -16.79 1.26
CA PHE A 69 -4.72 -16.33 1.82
C PHE A 69 -4.63 -16.56 3.33
N SER A 70 -3.47 -17.06 3.77
CA SER A 70 -3.06 -17.16 5.17
C SER A 70 -1.70 -16.51 5.34
N TYR A 71 -1.50 -15.73 6.40
CA TYR A 71 -0.16 -15.27 6.75
C TYR A 71 0.73 -16.46 7.18
N PRO A 72 2.04 -16.39 6.96
CA PRO A 72 2.96 -17.43 7.42
C PRO A 72 2.80 -17.69 8.92
N GLY A 73 2.60 -18.96 9.28
CA GLY A 73 2.41 -19.38 10.69
C GLY A 73 1.00 -19.17 11.25
N ALA A 74 0.04 -18.71 10.46
CA ALA A 74 -1.37 -18.61 10.89
C ALA A 74 -2.08 -19.95 10.78
N ASP A 75 -2.88 -20.31 11.79
CA ASP A 75 -3.65 -21.57 11.85
C ASP A 75 -4.88 -21.58 10.93
N SER A 76 -5.34 -20.40 10.50
CA SER A 76 -6.54 -20.26 9.67
C SER A 76 -6.36 -19.21 8.58
N PRO A 77 -7.06 -19.37 7.43
CA PRO A 77 -7.01 -18.39 6.36
C PRO A 77 -7.69 -17.07 6.78
N ILE A 78 -7.05 -15.96 6.46
CA ILE A 78 -7.61 -14.61 6.61
C ILE A 78 -8.60 -14.30 5.49
N LEU A 79 -8.36 -14.83 4.28
CA LEU A 79 -9.25 -14.72 3.14
C LEU A 79 -9.54 -16.11 2.58
N SER A 80 -10.81 -16.37 2.26
CA SER A 80 -11.29 -17.67 1.82
C SER A 80 -12.11 -17.56 0.54
N ARG A 81 -11.57 -18.09 -0.57
CA ARG A 81 -12.22 -18.25 -1.87
C ARG A 81 -12.86 -16.96 -2.39
N ILE A 82 -12.13 -15.85 -2.34
CA ILE A 82 -12.58 -14.56 -2.85
C ILE A 82 -12.54 -14.57 -4.37
N SER A 83 -13.67 -14.25 -5.01
CA SER A 83 -13.77 -14.15 -6.48
C SER A 83 -14.55 -12.90 -6.86
N PHE A 84 -13.96 -12.05 -7.67
CA PHE A 84 -14.59 -10.91 -8.32
C PHE A 84 -13.74 -10.44 -9.50
N LYS A 85 -14.36 -9.64 -10.36
CA LYS A 85 -13.68 -9.02 -11.50
C LYS A 85 -14.04 -7.55 -11.58
N THR A 86 -13.07 -6.72 -11.88
CA THR A 86 -13.24 -5.27 -12.09
C THR A 86 -12.76 -4.92 -13.49
N MET A 87 -13.59 -4.19 -14.22
CA MET A 87 -13.32 -3.81 -15.61
C MET A 87 -12.68 -2.39 -15.67
N PRO A 88 -12.03 -2.05 -16.79
CA PRO A 88 -11.53 -0.70 -17.03
C PRO A 88 -12.58 0.38 -16.77
N GLY A 89 -12.18 1.46 -16.09
CA GLY A 89 -13.05 2.57 -15.73
C GLY A 89 -13.94 2.34 -14.50
N GLU A 90 -14.10 1.09 -14.05
CA GLU A 90 -14.92 0.79 -12.88
C GLU A 90 -14.23 1.22 -11.57
N THR A 91 -15.06 1.61 -10.62
CA THR A 91 -14.67 1.76 -9.22
C THR A 91 -15.27 0.62 -8.42
N THR A 92 -14.42 -0.28 -7.93
CA THR A 92 -14.82 -1.35 -7.01
C THR A 92 -14.46 -0.96 -5.59
N ALA A 93 -15.46 -0.91 -4.73
CA ALA A 93 -15.27 -0.63 -3.31
C ALA A 93 -15.21 -1.91 -2.49
N VAL A 94 -14.45 -1.91 -1.41
CA VAL A 94 -14.37 -3.00 -0.43
C VAL A 94 -14.75 -2.46 0.94
N ILE A 95 -15.80 -3.02 1.53
CA ILE A 95 -16.28 -2.64 2.87
C ILE A 95 -16.45 -3.88 3.75
N GLY A 96 -16.49 -3.69 5.06
CA GLY A 96 -16.69 -4.74 6.05
C GLY A 96 -16.20 -4.29 7.42
N SER A 97 -16.44 -5.09 8.44
CA SER A 97 -16.02 -4.83 9.82
C SER A 97 -14.48 -4.74 9.95
N THR A 98 -14.01 -4.17 11.06
CA THR A 98 -12.58 -4.20 11.39
C THR A 98 -12.12 -5.65 11.53
N GLY A 99 -10.99 -6.00 10.91
CA GLY A 99 -10.48 -7.38 10.92
C GLY A 99 -11.09 -8.30 9.86
N SER A 100 -12.04 -7.86 9.02
CA SER A 100 -12.64 -8.69 7.97
C SER A 100 -11.69 -9.05 6.80
N GLY A 101 -10.45 -8.54 6.78
CA GLY A 101 -9.45 -8.87 5.75
C GLY A 101 -9.30 -7.86 4.62
N LYS A 102 -9.92 -6.66 4.69
CA LYS A 102 -9.90 -5.64 3.63
C LYS A 102 -8.48 -5.23 3.21
N SER A 103 -7.66 -4.78 4.15
CA SER A 103 -6.27 -4.40 3.85
C SER A 103 -5.43 -5.59 3.39
N THR A 104 -5.69 -6.78 3.92
CA THR A 104 -5.05 -8.00 3.43
C THR A 104 -5.38 -8.25 1.96
N LEU A 105 -6.67 -8.14 1.58
CA LEU A 105 -7.12 -8.33 0.20
C LEU A 105 -6.41 -7.39 -0.77
N VAL A 106 -6.35 -6.09 -0.45
CA VAL A 106 -5.73 -5.12 -1.35
C VAL A 106 -4.20 -5.20 -1.37
N ASN A 107 -3.55 -5.67 -0.30
CA ASN A 107 -2.11 -5.91 -0.26
C ASN A 107 -1.67 -7.10 -1.14
N LEU A 108 -2.57 -7.98 -1.53
CA LEU A 108 -2.28 -9.05 -2.48
C LEU A 108 -2.18 -8.54 -3.94
N ILE A 109 -2.83 -7.40 -4.27
CA ILE A 109 -2.83 -6.85 -5.63
C ILE A 109 -1.40 -6.48 -6.09
N PRO A 110 -0.61 -5.68 -5.33
CA PRO A 110 0.78 -5.39 -5.69
C PRO A 110 1.73 -6.56 -5.38
N ARG A 111 1.19 -7.73 -5.01
CA ARG A 111 1.96 -8.93 -4.66
C ARG A 111 2.93 -8.68 -3.51
N PHE A 112 2.48 -7.99 -2.44
CA PHE A 112 3.26 -7.93 -1.19
C PHE A 112 3.31 -9.30 -0.50
N TYR A 113 2.37 -10.18 -0.83
CA TYR A 113 2.30 -11.58 -0.45
C TYR A 113 1.80 -12.41 -1.62
N ASP A 114 2.25 -13.65 -1.73
CA ASP A 114 1.68 -14.62 -2.66
C ASP A 114 0.43 -15.26 -2.07
N VAL A 115 -0.60 -15.46 -2.89
CA VAL A 115 -1.83 -16.14 -2.47
C VAL A 115 -1.54 -17.60 -2.10
N SER A 116 -2.25 -18.10 -1.07
CA SER A 116 -2.13 -19.50 -0.63
C SER A 116 -2.94 -20.45 -1.52
N GLY A 117 -3.96 -19.96 -2.21
CA GLY A 117 -4.78 -20.69 -3.16
C GLY A 117 -5.50 -19.75 -4.11
N GLY A 118 -5.90 -20.25 -5.28
CA GLY A 118 -6.43 -19.43 -6.36
C GLY A 118 -5.36 -18.59 -7.04
N ARG A 119 -5.77 -17.53 -7.75
CA ARG A 119 -4.88 -16.62 -8.48
C ARG A 119 -5.46 -15.23 -8.60
N ILE A 120 -4.59 -14.24 -8.80
CA ILE A 120 -4.96 -12.86 -9.13
C ILE A 120 -4.43 -12.59 -10.54
N LEU A 121 -5.32 -12.11 -11.41
CA LEU A 121 -4.95 -11.79 -12.77
C LEU A 121 -5.07 -10.27 -13.00
N ILE A 122 -4.09 -9.73 -13.70
CA ILE A 122 -4.13 -8.38 -14.26
C ILE A 122 -4.02 -8.53 -15.77
N ASP A 123 -4.99 -7.98 -16.48
CA ASP A 123 -5.07 -8.05 -17.94
C ASP A 123 -5.02 -9.50 -18.47
N GLY A 124 -5.60 -10.45 -17.69
CA GLY A 124 -5.66 -11.87 -18.00
C GLY A 124 -4.40 -12.67 -17.67
N VAL A 125 -3.33 -12.03 -17.15
CA VAL A 125 -2.09 -12.69 -16.75
C VAL A 125 -2.02 -12.80 -15.22
N ASP A 126 -1.68 -13.99 -14.72
CA ASP A 126 -1.43 -14.19 -13.27
C ASP A 126 -0.25 -13.32 -12.82
N ILE A 127 -0.45 -12.54 -11.76
CA ILE A 127 0.57 -11.65 -11.20
C ILE A 127 1.83 -12.39 -10.76
N LYS A 128 1.76 -13.70 -10.49
CA LYS A 128 2.93 -14.55 -10.19
C LYS A 128 3.83 -14.74 -11.41
N ASN A 129 3.24 -14.65 -12.61
CA ASN A 129 3.94 -14.84 -13.87
C ASN A 129 4.39 -13.51 -14.51
N MET A 130 4.12 -12.37 -13.87
CA MET A 130 4.64 -11.07 -14.29
C MET A 130 5.98 -10.78 -13.64
N SER A 131 6.82 -9.93 -14.29
CA SER A 131 7.94 -9.33 -13.57
C SER A 131 7.41 -8.35 -12.51
N MET A 132 8.09 -8.25 -11.37
CA MET A 132 7.70 -7.31 -10.31
C MET A 132 7.70 -5.87 -10.82
N ARG A 133 8.61 -5.55 -11.73
CA ARG A 133 8.68 -4.23 -12.37
C ARG A 133 7.42 -3.93 -13.17
N THR A 134 7.01 -4.82 -14.09
CA THR A 134 5.79 -4.65 -14.90
C THR A 134 4.55 -4.56 -14.03
N LEU A 135 4.45 -5.43 -13.01
CA LEU A 135 3.34 -5.42 -12.05
C LEU A 135 3.24 -4.08 -11.33
N HIS A 136 4.34 -3.59 -10.78
CA HIS A 136 4.35 -2.35 -10.01
C HIS A 136 4.20 -1.10 -10.90
N GLU A 137 4.62 -1.15 -12.17
CA GLU A 137 4.35 -0.06 -13.13
C GLU A 137 2.85 0.10 -13.41
N LYS A 138 2.09 -1.00 -13.42
CA LYS A 138 0.63 -1.00 -13.64
C LYS A 138 -0.18 -0.56 -12.43
N ILE A 139 0.36 -0.65 -11.22
CA ILE A 139 -0.39 -0.43 -9.97
C ILE A 139 0.09 0.83 -9.25
N GLY A 140 -0.84 1.72 -8.95
CA GLY A 140 -0.66 2.82 -8.00
C GLY A 140 -1.28 2.43 -6.66
N PHE A 141 -0.46 2.16 -5.64
CA PHE A 141 -0.93 1.78 -4.31
C PHE A 141 -0.83 2.95 -3.32
N ILE A 142 -1.94 3.33 -2.71
CA ILE A 142 -2.04 4.39 -1.71
C ILE A 142 -2.38 3.74 -0.37
N PRO A 143 -1.42 3.66 0.56
CA PRO A 143 -1.64 3.02 1.86
C PRO A 143 -2.52 3.87 2.77
N GLN A 144 -3.08 3.24 3.80
CA GLN A 144 -3.90 3.88 4.83
C GLN A 144 -3.16 5.02 5.53
N SER A 145 -1.89 4.83 5.86
CA SER A 145 -1.07 5.84 6.51
C SER A 145 -0.16 6.54 5.50
N ALA A 146 -0.36 7.83 5.33
CA ALA A 146 0.48 8.65 4.47
C ALA A 146 1.89 8.79 5.04
N PHE A 147 2.88 8.40 4.26
CA PHE A 147 4.28 8.62 4.55
C PHE A 147 4.90 9.57 3.53
N LEU A 148 5.60 10.61 4.01
CA LEU A 148 6.35 11.54 3.18
C LEU A 148 7.82 11.53 3.59
N PHE A 149 8.68 11.64 2.60
CA PHE A 149 10.11 11.76 2.84
C PHE A 149 10.49 13.21 3.14
N SER A 150 11.56 13.40 3.90
CA SER A 150 12.19 14.72 4.04
C SER A 150 12.75 15.18 2.69
N GLY A 151 12.72 16.45 2.43
CA GLY A 151 13.06 17.08 1.16
C GLY A 151 11.94 17.99 0.69
N THR A 152 11.89 18.36 -0.57
CA THR A 152 10.87 19.26 -1.09
C THR A 152 9.57 18.54 -1.47
N VAL A 153 8.50 19.29 -1.74
CA VAL A 153 7.28 18.76 -2.36
C VAL A 153 7.62 18.12 -3.70
N ALA A 154 8.42 18.78 -4.52
CA ALA A 154 8.88 18.27 -5.82
C ALA A 154 9.66 16.95 -5.67
N ASP A 155 10.57 16.84 -4.69
CA ASP A 155 11.32 15.60 -4.44
C ASP A 155 10.38 14.42 -4.12
N ASN A 156 9.36 14.67 -3.29
CA ASN A 156 8.36 13.65 -2.99
C ASN A 156 7.56 13.21 -4.22
N LEU A 157 7.21 14.13 -5.12
CA LEU A 157 6.52 13.80 -6.37
C LEU A 157 7.43 13.04 -7.34
N ARG A 158 8.72 13.42 -7.44
CA ARG A 158 9.72 12.73 -8.27
C ARG A 158 9.99 11.30 -7.83
N MET A 159 9.71 10.93 -6.57
CA MET A 159 9.74 9.53 -6.17
C MET A 159 8.68 8.69 -6.90
N GLY A 160 7.56 9.28 -7.28
CA GLY A 160 6.55 8.63 -8.11
C GLY A 160 6.97 8.55 -9.58
N LYS A 161 7.55 9.65 -10.11
CA LYS A 161 8.03 9.79 -11.49
C LYS A 161 9.29 10.66 -11.49
N PRO A 162 10.51 10.07 -11.62
CA PRO A 162 11.78 10.80 -11.51
C PRO A 162 11.97 11.95 -12.50
N ASP A 163 11.44 11.80 -13.71
CA ASP A 163 11.48 12.76 -14.82
C ASP A 163 10.22 13.64 -14.92
N ALA A 164 9.43 13.73 -13.84
CA ALA A 164 8.21 14.53 -13.85
C ALA A 164 8.49 16.01 -14.13
N THR A 165 7.74 16.57 -15.09
CA THR A 165 7.77 18.02 -15.36
C THR A 165 6.99 18.78 -14.30
N GLU A 166 7.19 20.10 -14.25
CA GLU A 166 6.46 20.94 -13.31
C GLU A 166 4.93 20.90 -13.58
N GLU A 167 4.54 20.88 -14.84
CA GLU A 167 3.15 20.77 -15.26
C GLU A 167 2.52 19.45 -14.78
N GLU A 168 3.22 18.33 -14.92
CA GLU A 168 2.76 17.02 -14.43
C GLU A 168 2.63 16.99 -12.90
N MET A 169 3.54 17.68 -12.19
CA MET A 169 3.46 17.81 -10.74
C MET A 169 2.21 18.58 -10.31
N TRP A 170 1.94 19.71 -10.97
CA TRP A 170 0.74 20.50 -10.68
C TRP A 170 -0.54 19.75 -11.05
N GLU A 171 -0.58 19.05 -12.18
CA GLU A 171 -1.72 18.19 -12.58
C GLU A 171 -2.04 17.14 -11.52
N ALA A 172 -1.01 16.45 -11.02
CA ALA A 172 -1.15 15.45 -9.97
C ALA A 172 -1.64 16.05 -8.65
N LEU A 173 -1.10 17.23 -8.27
CA LEU A 173 -1.52 17.97 -7.08
C LEU A 173 -2.97 18.46 -7.19
N GLU A 174 -3.38 18.95 -8.35
CA GLU A 174 -4.77 19.36 -8.60
C GLU A 174 -5.74 18.19 -8.50
N THR A 175 -5.39 17.06 -9.13
CA THR A 175 -6.20 15.85 -9.06
C THR A 175 -6.33 15.36 -7.61
N ALA A 176 -5.24 15.38 -6.84
CA ALA A 176 -5.22 15.02 -5.43
C ALA A 176 -5.80 16.09 -4.49
N GLN A 177 -6.34 17.21 -5.01
CA GLN A 177 -6.84 18.35 -4.22
C GLN A 177 -5.76 18.93 -3.29
N ALA A 178 -4.50 18.90 -3.71
CA ALA A 178 -3.35 19.38 -2.94
C ALA A 178 -2.79 20.71 -3.46
N ALA A 179 -3.11 21.10 -4.69
CA ALA A 179 -2.53 22.29 -5.34
C ALA A 179 -2.76 23.59 -4.55
N ASP A 180 -3.97 23.78 -3.99
CA ASP A 180 -4.31 25.01 -3.29
C ASP A 180 -3.38 25.26 -2.10
N PHE A 181 -3.17 24.27 -1.23
CA PHE A 181 -2.32 24.48 -0.08
C PHE A 181 -0.82 24.53 -0.46
N VAL A 182 -0.38 23.78 -1.48
CA VAL A 182 1.01 23.84 -1.95
C VAL A 182 1.32 25.23 -2.54
N ARG A 183 0.39 25.84 -3.30
CA ARG A 183 0.54 27.21 -3.80
C ARG A 183 0.62 28.28 -2.69
N THR A 184 0.07 27.99 -1.50
CA THR A 184 0.16 28.90 -0.35
C THR A 184 1.42 28.69 0.49
N MET A 185 2.21 27.65 0.23
CA MET A 185 3.50 27.45 0.88
C MET A 185 4.52 28.47 0.35
N PRO A 186 5.51 28.91 1.16
CA PRO A 186 6.43 29.99 0.78
C PRO A 186 7.16 29.78 -0.55
N ASP A 187 7.60 28.53 -0.80
CA ASP A 187 8.38 28.16 -1.98
C ASP A 187 7.63 27.20 -2.91
N GLY A 188 6.30 27.04 -2.76
CA GLY A 188 5.48 26.18 -3.61
C GLY A 188 6.00 24.75 -3.68
N LEU A 189 6.39 24.28 -4.87
CA LEU A 189 6.95 22.94 -5.10
C LEU A 189 8.30 22.71 -4.40
N ASP A 190 9.07 23.76 -4.19
CA ASP A 190 10.39 23.70 -3.53
C ASP A 190 10.28 23.84 -2.00
N SER A 191 9.07 23.97 -1.46
CA SER A 191 8.85 24.05 -0.02
C SER A 191 9.30 22.78 0.68
N GLU A 192 10.07 22.94 1.76
CA GLU A 192 10.63 21.82 2.53
C GLU A 192 9.58 21.09 3.36
N LEU A 193 9.64 19.77 3.30
CA LEU A 193 8.88 18.84 4.12
C LEU A 193 9.79 18.23 5.19
N SER A 194 9.37 18.30 6.44
CA SER A 194 10.06 17.62 7.53
C SER A 194 9.87 16.11 7.43
N GLN A 195 10.67 15.34 8.15
CA GLN A 195 10.55 13.88 8.22
C GLN A 195 9.10 13.46 8.53
N ASN A 196 8.55 12.60 7.67
CA ASN A 196 7.14 12.16 7.70
C ASN A 196 6.11 13.31 7.56
N GLY A 197 6.50 14.44 6.98
CA GLY A 197 5.60 15.58 6.77
C GLY A 197 4.98 16.14 8.05
N LYS A 198 5.73 16.17 9.17
CA LYS A 198 5.22 16.64 10.48
C LYS A 198 4.78 18.10 10.48
N ASN A 199 5.27 18.89 9.53
CA ASN A 199 4.88 20.28 9.32
C ASN A 199 3.57 20.44 8.53
N LEU A 200 2.93 19.32 8.13
CA LEU A 200 1.64 19.29 7.43
C LEU A 200 0.54 18.71 8.32
N SER A 201 -0.71 19.12 8.07
CA SER A 201 -1.87 18.46 8.68
C SER A 201 -2.03 17.02 8.14
N GLY A 202 -2.79 16.16 8.83
CA GLY A 202 -3.04 14.79 8.40
C GLY A 202 -3.63 14.70 6.98
N GLY A 203 -4.64 15.54 6.70
CA GLY A 203 -5.26 15.61 5.38
C GLY A 203 -4.34 16.16 4.29
N GLN A 204 -3.46 17.11 4.60
CA GLN A 204 -2.45 17.62 3.65
C GLN A 204 -1.43 16.54 3.30
N ARG A 205 -0.92 15.81 4.31
CA ARG A 205 -0.02 14.66 4.10
C ARG A 205 -0.65 13.61 3.20
N GLN A 206 -1.90 13.25 3.49
CA GLN A 206 -2.63 12.24 2.71
C GLN A 206 -2.79 12.66 1.26
N ARG A 207 -3.21 13.90 1.00
CA ARG A 207 -3.37 14.43 -0.37
C ARG A 207 -2.04 14.46 -1.12
N LEU A 208 -0.96 14.83 -0.46
CA LEU A 208 0.37 14.84 -1.09
C LEU A 208 0.87 13.42 -1.38
N ALA A 209 0.62 12.46 -0.48
CA ALA A 209 0.92 11.06 -0.73
C ALA A 209 0.10 10.48 -1.90
N ILE A 210 -1.17 10.88 -2.03
CA ILE A 210 -2.02 10.55 -3.18
C ILE A 210 -1.43 11.15 -4.45
N ALA A 211 -1.07 12.45 -4.48
CA ALA A 211 -0.47 13.10 -5.64
C ALA A 211 0.79 12.38 -6.13
N ARG A 212 1.67 11.97 -5.20
CA ARG A 212 2.88 11.20 -5.50
C ARG A 212 2.59 9.88 -6.21
N VAL A 213 1.47 9.24 -5.92
CA VAL A 213 1.09 8.00 -6.59
C VAL A 213 0.41 8.29 -7.93
N LEU A 214 -0.44 9.32 -7.99
CA LEU A 214 -1.17 9.68 -9.22
C LEU A 214 -0.25 10.13 -10.35
N ILE A 215 0.87 10.81 -10.04
CA ILE A 215 1.84 11.28 -11.06
C ILE A 215 2.43 10.14 -11.89
N ARG A 216 2.39 8.90 -11.40
CA ARG A 216 2.87 7.70 -12.11
C ARG A 216 2.02 7.31 -13.31
N LYS A 217 0.77 7.78 -13.38
CA LYS A 217 -0.21 7.42 -14.42
C LYS A 217 -0.38 5.90 -14.57
N ALA A 218 -0.52 5.21 -13.42
CA ALA A 218 -0.76 3.77 -13.38
C ALA A 218 -2.14 3.39 -13.96
N GLU A 219 -2.33 2.12 -14.32
CA GLU A 219 -3.57 1.61 -14.91
C GLU A 219 -4.62 1.21 -13.85
N ILE A 220 -4.15 0.77 -12.67
CA ILE A 220 -4.99 0.35 -11.54
C ILE A 220 -4.56 1.12 -10.30
N TYR A 221 -5.48 1.82 -9.66
CA TYR A 221 -5.23 2.48 -8.38
C TYR A 221 -5.92 1.77 -7.23
N VAL A 222 -5.16 1.51 -6.18
CA VAL A 222 -5.62 0.88 -4.95
C VAL A 222 -5.52 1.89 -3.81
N PHE A 223 -6.65 2.22 -3.20
CA PHE A 223 -6.77 3.13 -2.07
C PHE A 223 -7.12 2.32 -0.82
N ASP A 224 -6.15 2.06 0.06
CA ASP A 224 -6.38 1.37 1.31
C ASP A 224 -6.78 2.38 2.39
N ASP A 225 -8.08 2.57 2.61
CA ASP A 225 -8.69 3.50 3.59
C ASP A 225 -8.11 4.93 3.56
N SER A 226 -7.61 5.34 2.38
CA SER A 226 -6.85 6.59 2.21
C SER A 226 -7.71 7.84 2.28
N PHE A 227 -9.03 7.71 2.22
CA PHE A 227 -9.98 8.83 2.28
C PHE A 227 -10.40 9.16 3.71
N SER A 228 -10.16 8.28 4.68
CA SER A 228 -10.59 8.46 6.08
C SER A 228 -9.98 9.67 6.78
N ALA A 229 -8.77 10.07 6.37
CA ALA A 229 -8.06 11.24 6.89
C ALA A 229 -8.53 12.57 6.28
N LEU A 230 -9.44 12.53 5.28
CA LEU A 230 -9.97 13.71 4.59
C LEU A 230 -11.32 14.12 5.17
N ASP A 231 -11.60 15.42 5.13
CA ASP A 231 -12.94 15.93 5.35
C ASP A 231 -13.89 15.58 4.19
N PHE A 232 -15.19 15.55 4.47
CA PHE A 232 -16.20 15.13 3.50
C PHE A 232 -16.18 15.92 2.17
N SER A 233 -15.91 17.23 2.23
CA SER A 233 -15.86 18.08 1.03
C SER A 233 -14.67 17.73 0.16
N THR A 234 -13.49 17.58 0.77
CA THR A 234 -12.25 17.21 0.07
C THR A 234 -12.33 15.80 -0.49
N ASP A 235 -12.89 14.82 0.27
CA ASP A 235 -13.13 13.46 -0.21
C ASP A 235 -14.02 13.46 -1.46
N ALA A 236 -15.15 14.15 -1.43
CA ALA A 236 -16.07 14.23 -2.57
C ALA A 236 -15.42 14.88 -3.81
N LYS A 237 -14.65 15.98 -3.62
CA LYS A 237 -13.91 16.64 -4.71
C LYS A 237 -12.84 15.73 -5.31
N LEU A 238 -12.08 15.02 -4.48
CA LEU A 238 -11.05 14.09 -4.92
C LEU A 238 -11.66 12.94 -5.74
N ARG A 239 -12.73 12.30 -5.25
CA ARG A 239 -13.42 11.23 -5.98
C ARG A 239 -14.00 11.73 -7.30
N LYS A 240 -14.55 12.95 -7.33
CA LYS A 240 -15.01 13.59 -8.57
C LYS A 240 -13.84 13.79 -9.54
N ALA A 241 -12.72 14.37 -9.09
CA ALA A 241 -11.54 14.58 -9.92
C ALA A 241 -10.97 13.26 -10.49
N LEU A 242 -10.95 12.19 -9.68
CA LEU A 242 -10.53 10.87 -10.14
C LEU A 242 -11.45 10.27 -11.21
N ARG A 243 -12.75 10.53 -11.14
CA ARG A 243 -13.70 10.09 -12.18
C ARG A 243 -13.56 10.87 -13.48
N GLU A 244 -13.44 12.20 -13.38
CA GLU A 244 -13.42 13.09 -14.54
C GLU A 244 -12.09 13.08 -15.30
N ARG A 245 -10.96 13.06 -14.56
CA ARG A 245 -9.61 13.15 -15.15
C ARG A 245 -9.03 11.77 -15.51
N MET A 246 -9.57 10.70 -14.93
CA MET A 246 -9.07 9.34 -15.09
C MET A 246 -10.23 8.35 -15.33
N PRO A 247 -11.01 8.52 -16.41
CA PRO A 247 -12.23 7.73 -16.65
C PRO A 247 -11.92 6.25 -16.94
N ASP A 248 -10.85 5.95 -17.67
CA ASP A 248 -10.53 4.60 -18.14
C ASP A 248 -9.72 3.75 -17.15
N ILE A 249 -9.45 4.30 -15.97
CA ILE A 249 -8.60 3.67 -14.96
C ILE A 249 -9.44 2.91 -13.95
N THR A 250 -9.00 1.70 -13.62
CA THR A 250 -9.62 0.89 -12.57
C THR A 250 -9.22 1.40 -11.18
N LYS A 251 -10.22 1.53 -10.31
CA LYS A 251 -10.06 2.04 -8.95
C LYS A 251 -10.58 1.01 -7.95
N ILE A 252 -9.73 0.58 -7.03
CA ILE A 252 -10.10 -0.26 -5.88
C ILE A 252 -10.05 0.61 -4.63
N ILE A 253 -11.17 0.77 -3.94
CA ILE A 253 -11.28 1.65 -2.77
C ILE A 253 -11.69 0.83 -1.56
N VAL A 254 -10.78 0.66 -0.61
CA VAL A 254 -11.14 0.20 0.72
C VAL A 254 -11.67 1.40 1.51
N ALA A 255 -12.86 1.26 2.06
CA ALA A 255 -13.45 2.31 2.88
C ALA A 255 -14.11 1.74 4.14
N GLN A 256 -14.12 2.56 5.18
CA GLN A 256 -14.89 2.33 6.40
C GLN A 256 -16.22 3.08 6.39
N ARG A 257 -16.36 4.11 5.53
CA ARG A 257 -17.56 4.95 5.43
C ARG A 257 -18.36 4.59 4.19
N VAL A 258 -19.66 4.32 4.37
CA VAL A 258 -20.59 4.04 3.26
C VAL A 258 -20.70 5.24 2.31
N GLY A 259 -20.71 6.47 2.83
CA GLY A 259 -20.77 7.69 2.01
C GLY A 259 -19.59 7.85 1.02
N THR A 260 -18.43 7.24 1.30
CA THR A 260 -17.29 7.26 0.38
C THR A 260 -17.50 6.34 -0.83
N ILE A 261 -18.31 5.29 -0.70
CA ILE A 261 -18.45 4.20 -1.69
C ILE A 261 -19.84 4.09 -2.30
N ILE A 262 -20.77 4.93 -1.92
CA ILE A 262 -22.16 4.88 -2.38
C ILE A 262 -22.30 4.94 -3.91
N ASP A 263 -21.42 5.68 -4.58
CA ASP A 263 -21.35 5.83 -6.04
C ASP A 263 -20.44 4.80 -6.72
N ALA A 264 -19.91 3.80 -6.00
CA ALA A 264 -19.06 2.79 -6.61
C ALA A 264 -19.84 1.94 -7.61
N SER A 265 -19.20 1.58 -8.73
CA SER A 265 -19.80 0.69 -9.74
C SER A 265 -20.13 -0.68 -9.15
N ARG A 266 -19.33 -1.10 -8.16
CA ARG A 266 -19.47 -2.36 -7.44
C ARG A 266 -18.94 -2.22 -6.02
N ILE A 267 -19.63 -2.82 -5.07
CA ILE A 267 -19.22 -2.90 -3.67
C ILE A 267 -19.08 -4.37 -3.30
N ILE A 268 -17.95 -4.72 -2.72
CA ILE A 268 -17.66 -6.04 -2.16
C ILE A 268 -17.78 -5.92 -0.64
N VAL A 269 -18.67 -6.67 -0.07
CA VAL A 269 -18.84 -6.74 1.39
C VAL A 269 -18.06 -7.92 1.92
N LEU A 270 -17.04 -7.66 2.73
CA LEU A 270 -16.24 -8.69 3.39
C LEU A 270 -16.73 -8.91 4.82
N ASP A 271 -16.95 -10.17 5.16
CA ASP A 271 -17.24 -10.59 6.51
C ASP A 271 -16.44 -11.87 6.84
N GLU A 272 -15.70 -11.85 7.95
CA GLU A 272 -14.84 -12.95 8.40
C GLU A 272 -13.99 -13.59 7.28
N GLY A 273 -13.38 -12.74 6.45
CA GLY A 273 -12.52 -13.19 5.34
C GLY A 273 -13.25 -13.80 4.15
N LYS A 274 -14.57 -13.68 4.07
CA LYS A 274 -15.39 -14.16 2.96
C LYS A 274 -16.19 -13.01 2.35
N VAL A 275 -16.63 -13.21 1.10
CA VAL A 275 -17.55 -12.29 0.45
C VAL A 275 -18.95 -12.57 0.96
N ALA A 276 -19.53 -11.62 1.71
CA ALA A 276 -20.92 -11.66 2.16
C ALA A 276 -21.90 -11.17 1.10
N GLY A 277 -21.46 -10.27 0.21
CA GLY A 277 -22.27 -9.76 -0.89
C GLY A 277 -21.44 -8.97 -1.89
N ILE A 278 -21.88 -8.95 -3.14
CA ILE A 278 -21.31 -8.12 -4.22
C ILE A 278 -22.49 -7.49 -4.96
N GLY A 279 -22.46 -6.17 -5.18
CA GLY A 279 -23.46 -5.43 -5.93
C GLY A 279 -23.30 -3.94 -5.82
N THR A 280 -24.26 -3.19 -6.31
CA THR A 280 -24.39 -1.75 -6.10
C THR A 280 -24.90 -1.46 -4.68
N HIS A 281 -24.83 -0.20 -4.27
CA HIS A 281 -25.36 0.23 -2.97
C HIS A 281 -26.83 -0.21 -2.78
N ARG A 282 -27.68 -0.01 -3.78
CA ARG A 282 -29.11 -0.37 -3.72
C ARG A 282 -29.34 -1.87 -3.61
N GLU A 283 -28.68 -2.65 -4.46
CA GLU A 283 -28.78 -4.12 -4.45
C GLU A 283 -28.34 -4.70 -3.10
N LEU A 284 -27.28 -4.15 -2.50
CA LEU A 284 -26.77 -4.62 -1.22
C LEU A 284 -27.65 -4.21 -0.03
N LEU A 285 -28.30 -3.05 -0.09
CA LEU A 285 -29.29 -2.68 0.93
C LEU A 285 -30.47 -3.66 0.94
N GLU A 286 -30.86 -4.19 -0.22
CA GLU A 286 -31.97 -5.14 -0.31
C GLU A 286 -31.53 -6.58 0.04
N ASN A 287 -30.35 -7.00 -0.44
CA ASN A 287 -29.99 -8.41 -0.49
C ASN A 287 -28.85 -8.84 0.47
N CYS A 288 -28.16 -7.88 1.14
CA CYS A 288 -27.04 -8.18 2.03
C CYS A 288 -27.28 -7.64 3.44
N THR A 289 -27.54 -8.52 4.40
CA THR A 289 -27.79 -8.14 5.79
C THR A 289 -26.60 -7.42 6.41
N VAL A 290 -25.39 -7.93 6.19
CA VAL A 290 -24.14 -7.32 6.72
C VAL A 290 -23.98 -5.89 6.21
N TYR A 291 -24.22 -5.66 4.90
CA TYR A 291 -24.11 -4.31 4.34
C TYR A 291 -25.18 -3.38 4.89
N ARG A 292 -26.39 -3.86 5.05
CA ARG A 292 -27.52 -3.09 5.61
C ARG A 292 -27.22 -2.65 7.05
N GLU A 293 -26.70 -3.53 7.88
CA GLU A 293 -26.30 -3.20 9.26
C GLU A 293 -25.21 -2.11 9.28
N ILE A 294 -24.19 -2.23 8.43
CA ILE A 294 -23.14 -1.22 8.30
C ILE A 294 -23.73 0.12 7.85
N ALA A 295 -24.59 0.11 6.83
CA ALA A 295 -25.21 1.33 6.28
C ALA A 295 -26.12 2.01 7.32
N GLN A 296 -26.97 1.25 8.01
CA GLN A 296 -27.86 1.77 9.07
C GLN A 296 -27.11 2.36 10.25
N SER A 297 -25.90 1.90 10.54
CA SER A 297 -25.07 2.46 11.60
C SER A 297 -24.43 3.81 11.24
N GLN A 298 -24.39 4.18 9.94
CA GLN A 298 -23.65 5.34 9.43
C GLN A 298 -24.50 6.38 8.72
N LEU A 299 -25.61 5.97 8.09
CA LEU A 299 -26.48 6.81 7.30
C LEU A 299 -27.78 7.12 8.04
N SER A 300 -28.34 8.32 7.81
CA SER A 300 -29.66 8.68 8.29
C SER A 300 -30.76 7.90 7.54
N LYS A 301 -31.96 7.87 8.09
CA LYS A 301 -33.11 7.21 7.43
C LYS A 301 -33.45 7.83 6.06
N GLU A 302 -33.14 9.11 5.87
CA GLU A 302 -33.37 9.83 4.61
C GLU A 302 -32.35 9.46 3.54
N GLU A 303 -31.11 9.12 3.94
CA GLU A 303 -30.03 8.67 3.04
C GLU A 303 -30.12 7.18 2.69
N LEU A 304 -30.94 6.41 3.42
CA LEU A 304 -31.19 4.99 3.18
C LEU A 304 -32.41 4.76 2.26
N ALA A 305 -33.24 5.78 2.01
CA ALA A 305 -34.42 5.74 1.18
C ALA A 305 -34.11 6.07 -0.30
#